data_6648dcd3a40d99a463d39ea1d0d370cc
#
_entry.id   6648dcd3a40d99a463d39ea1d0d370cc
#
_cell.length_a   1.000
_cell.length_b   1.000
_cell.length_c   1.000
_cell.angle_alpha   90.00
_cell.angle_beta   90.00
_cell.angle_gamma   90.00
#
_symmetry.space_group_name_H-M   'P 1'
#
loop_
_entity.id
_entity.type
_entity.pdbx_description
1 polymer ?
#
loop_
_entity_poly.entity_id
_entity_poly.type
_entity_poly.pdbx_seq_one_letter_code
_entity_poly.pdbx_strand_id
1 'polypeptide(L)'
;IGGTKTDLAVISPIDGPRAPLAEQTFPSADYPGLAELVRPFVESFDWTIERAVFGVAGPVIDGRTDATNLPWSMDERTLKSDLGIPSVHLMNDLEAIAQSLPFLPAEDLRELSRGQPEAGGVRGVIAPGTGLGEAFLTEANGRFTPHPSEGGHASFSPCTDVQCDLLAAMRKDRDHVSFERVCSGLAIPELYAFLRDSGRE
;
A
#
# COMPACT_ATOMS: atom_id res chain seq x y z
N ILE A 1 3.32 -0.46 -7.52
CA ILE A 1 3.68 -1.75 -8.18
C ILE A 1 2.89 -2.84 -7.50
N GLY A 2 2.00 -3.47 -8.23
CA GLY A 2 1.21 -4.60 -7.74
C GLY A 2 1.52 -5.87 -8.54
N GLY A 3 1.10 -7.03 -8.01
CA GLY A 3 1.32 -8.33 -8.67
C GLY A 3 0.62 -8.48 -10.03
N THR A 4 -0.42 -7.70 -10.31
CA THR A 4 -1.18 -7.75 -11.56
C THR A 4 -0.80 -6.62 -12.50
N LYS A 5 -0.65 -5.41 -11.97
CA LYS A 5 -0.39 -4.19 -12.74
C LYS A 5 0.62 -3.28 -12.06
N THR A 6 1.34 -2.53 -12.86
CA THR A 6 2.21 -1.43 -12.46
C THR A 6 1.74 -0.16 -13.16
N ASP A 7 1.38 0.84 -12.37
CA ASP A 7 1.02 2.16 -12.86
C ASP A 7 2.27 3.06 -12.77
N LEU A 8 2.65 3.70 -13.86
CA LEU A 8 3.75 4.66 -13.94
C LEU A 8 3.21 6.04 -14.29
N ALA A 9 3.78 7.07 -13.68
CA ALA A 9 3.52 8.46 -14.03
C ALA A 9 4.80 9.28 -14.03
N VAL A 10 4.92 10.21 -14.97
CA VAL A 10 5.94 11.27 -14.95
C VAL A 10 5.28 12.53 -14.41
N ILE A 11 5.88 13.12 -13.38
CA ILE A 11 5.32 14.25 -12.65
C ILE A 11 6.31 15.42 -12.71
N SER A 12 5.79 16.59 -13.08
CA SER A 12 6.54 17.85 -12.96
C SER A 12 6.50 18.33 -11.51
N PRO A 13 7.63 18.75 -10.91
CA PRO A 13 7.62 19.35 -9.58
C PRO A 13 6.86 20.69 -9.53
N ILE A 14 6.58 21.31 -10.68
CA ILE A 14 5.83 22.57 -10.77
C ILE A 14 4.33 22.31 -10.74
N ASP A 15 3.86 21.33 -11.53
CA ASP A 15 2.42 21.05 -11.71
C ASP A 15 1.89 20.08 -10.65
N GLY A 16 2.80 19.31 -10.02
CA GLY A 16 2.49 18.36 -8.96
C GLY A 16 1.84 17.06 -9.46
N PRO A 17 1.51 16.14 -8.54
CA PRO A 17 1.06 14.80 -8.89
C PRO A 17 -0.34 14.72 -9.49
N ARG A 18 -1.13 15.79 -9.41
CA ARG A 18 -2.50 15.83 -9.97
C ARG A 18 -2.55 16.13 -11.46
N ALA A 19 -1.45 16.60 -12.02
CA ALA A 19 -1.31 16.88 -13.44
C ALA A 19 -0.08 16.14 -13.98
N PRO A 20 -0.12 14.80 -14.06
CA PRO A 20 1.01 14.04 -14.58
C PRO A 20 1.27 14.42 -16.04
N LEU A 21 2.54 14.56 -16.40
CA LEU A 21 2.96 14.83 -17.78
C LEU A 21 2.70 13.61 -18.68
N ALA A 22 2.81 12.41 -18.12
CA ALA A 22 2.46 11.14 -18.75
C ALA A 22 2.05 10.14 -17.68
N GLU A 23 1.12 9.25 -18.03
CA GLU A 23 0.67 8.16 -17.17
C GLU A 23 0.37 6.93 -18.03
N GLN A 24 0.79 5.75 -17.55
CA GLN A 24 0.52 4.49 -18.22
C GLN A 24 0.47 3.33 -17.25
N THR A 25 -0.46 2.40 -17.49
CA THR A 25 -0.60 1.13 -16.76
C THR A 25 -0.01 0.00 -17.58
N PHE A 26 0.76 -0.85 -16.93
CA PHE A 26 1.40 -2.03 -17.54
C PHE A 26 0.97 -3.31 -16.82
N PRO A 27 0.72 -4.42 -17.53
CA PRO A 27 0.60 -5.74 -16.91
C PRO A 27 1.97 -6.15 -16.35
N SER A 28 2.09 -6.26 -15.03
CA SER A 28 3.39 -6.54 -14.39
C SER A 28 4.01 -7.87 -14.84
N ALA A 29 3.17 -8.89 -15.05
CA ALA A 29 3.61 -10.24 -15.44
C ALA A 29 4.24 -10.33 -16.83
N ASP A 30 4.05 -9.32 -17.69
CA ASP A 30 4.61 -9.31 -19.05
C ASP A 30 6.10 -8.92 -19.07
N TYR A 31 6.65 -8.53 -17.92
CA TYR A 31 8.02 -8.04 -17.80
C TYR A 31 8.83 -8.90 -16.83
N PRO A 32 10.12 -9.18 -17.15
CA PRO A 32 10.98 -9.96 -16.28
C PRO A 32 11.42 -9.23 -15.01
N GLY A 33 11.33 -7.89 -15.01
CA GLY A 33 11.72 -7.05 -13.89
C GLY A 33 11.22 -5.62 -14.02
N LEU A 34 11.37 -4.84 -12.95
CA LEU A 34 10.94 -3.45 -12.91
C LEU A 34 11.72 -2.57 -13.90
N ALA A 35 13.02 -2.77 -14.04
CA ALA A 35 13.85 -1.98 -14.95
C ALA A 35 13.41 -2.14 -16.40
N GLU A 36 13.08 -3.36 -16.83
CA GLU A 36 12.63 -3.69 -18.18
C GLU A 36 11.23 -3.09 -18.47
N LEU A 37 10.41 -2.92 -17.46
CA LEU A 37 9.12 -2.26 -17.57
C LEU A 37 9.26 -0.74 -17.65
N VAL A 38 10.10 -0.15 -16.78
CA VAL A 38 10.23 1.32 -16.64
C VAL A 38 11.01 1.93 -17.78
N ARG A 39 12.08 1.28 -18.25
CA ARG A 39 12.98 1.81 -19.28
C ARG A 39 12.27 2.24 -20.56
N PRO A 40 11.43 1.40 -21.22
CA PRO A 40 10.72 1.81 -22.44
C PRO A 40 9.78 3.00 -22.18
N PHE A 41 9.18 3.08 -20.99
CA PHE A 41 8.30 4.18 -20.65
C PHE A 41 9.06 5.50 -20.53
N VAL A 42 10.18 5.56 -19.80
CA VAL A 42 10.95 6.80 -19.65
C VAL A 42 11.68 7.19 -20.95
N GLU A 43 12.14 6.23 -21.75
CA GLU A 43 12.79 6.48 -23.05
C GLU A 43 11.82 6.96 -24.14
N SER A 44 10.51 6.82 -23.93
CA SER A 44 9.51 7.33 -24.88
C SER A 44 9.37 8.86 -24.86
N PHE A 45 10.03 9.54 -23.93
CA PHE A 45 9.98 10.99 -23.78
C PHE A 45 11.37 11.60 -23.81
N ASP A 46 11.47 12.85 -24.28
CA ASP A 46 12.70 13.65 -24.28
C ASP A 46 12.96 14.36 -22.93
N TRP A 47 12.38 13.85 -21.83
CA TRP A 47 12.54 14.44 -20.50
C TRP A 47 13.68 13.80 -19.72
N THR A 48 14.39 14.63 -18.96
CA THR A 48 15.37 14.14 -18.00
C THR A 48 14.64 13.78 -16.69
N ILE A 49 14.67 12.52 -16.33
CA ILE A 49 14.10 12.04 -15.06
C ILE A 49 15.17 12.14 -13.98
N GLU A 50 14.97 13.00 -12.99
CA GLU A 50 15.92 13.21 -11.90
C GLU A 50 15.70 12.23 -10.73
N ARG A 51 14.46 11.81 -10.52
CA ARG A 51 14.08 10.93 -9.40
C ARG A 51 13.01 9.94 -9.82
N ALA A 52 13.11 8.73 -9.28
CA ALA A 52 12.03 7.74 -9.34
C ALA A 52 11.71 7.26 -7.93
N VAL A 53 10.44 7.11 -7.63
CA VAL A 53 9.94 6.54 -6.38
C VAL A 53 8.96 5.44 -6.74
N PHE A 54 9.15 4.27 -6.16
CA PHE A 54 8.30 3.11 -6.42
C PHE A 54 7.68 2.61 -5.12
N GLY A 55 6.36 2.67 -5.02
CA GLY A 55 5.57 1.98 -4.01
C GLY A 55 5.40 0.51 -4.40
N VAL A 56 5.81 -0.40 -3.55
CA VAL A 56 5.79 -1.85 -3.83
C VAL A 56 5.00 -2.60 -2.75
N ALA A 57 4.24 -3.61 -3.16
CA ALA A 57 3.57 -4.50 -2.23
C ALA A 57 4.61 -5.41 -1.55
N GLY A 58 4.84 -5.21 -0.27
CA GLY A 58 5.80 -5.95 0.54
C GLY A 58 6.79 -5.05 1.29
N PRO A 59 7.57 -5.63 2.22
CA PRO A 59 8.53 -4.89 3.02
C PRO A 59 9.73 -4.45 2.19
N VAL A 60 10.19 -3.21 2.42
CA VAL A 60 11.44 -2.70 1.87
C VAL A 60 12.46 -2.59 3.00
N ILE A 61 13.58 -3.29 2.87
CA ILE A 61 14.65 -3.34 3.88
C ILE A 61 15.95 -2.91 3.21
N ASP A 62 16.58 -1.87 3.72
CA ASP A 62 17.85 -1.33 3.20
C ASP A 62 17.82 -1.06 1.68
N GLY A 63 16.68 -0.54 1.17
CA GLY A 63 16.49 -0.25 -0.25
C GLY A 63 16.33 -1.50 -1.13
N ARG A 64 15.90 -2.63 -0.55
CA ARG A 64 15.69 -3.90 -1.25
C ARG A 64 14.34 -4.50 -0.91
N THR A 65 13.75 -5.17 -1.89
CA THR A 65 12.52 -5.93 -1.71
C THR A 65 12.40 -7.03 -2.76
N ASP A 66 11.75 -8.11 -2.38
CA ASP A 66 11.26 -9.13 -3.31
C ASP A 66 9.75 -8.95 -3.45
N ALA A 67 9.27 -8.84 -4.68
CA ALA A 67 7.84 -8.64 -4.91
C ALA A 67 7.05 -9.89 -4.49
N THR A 68 6.01 -9.71 -3.68
CA THR A 68 5.25 -10.83 -3.09
C THR A 68 4.60 -11.74 -4.14
N ASN A 69 4.16 -11.17 -5.29
CA ASN A 69 3.40 -11.89 -6.30
C ASN A 69 4.04 -11.85 -7.71
N LEU A 70 5.32 -11.47 -7.79
CA LEU A 70 6.10 -11.42 -9.03
C LEU A 70 7.50 -11.99 -8.75
N PRO A 71 8.17 -12.55 -9.75
CA PRO A 71 9.54 -13.04 -9.61
C PRO A 71 10.59 -11.92 -9.60
N TRP A 72 10.21 -10.72 -9.15
CA TRP A 72 11.06 -9.55 -9.19
C TRP A 72 11.77 -9.35 -7.86
N SER A 73 13.11 -9.30 -7.92
CA SER A 73 13.95 -8.80 -6.85
C SER A 73 14.41 -7.40 -7.23
N MET A 74 14.18 -6.42 -6.37
CA MET A 74 14.44 -5.01 -6.62
C MET A 74 15.46 -4.47 -5.61
N ASP A 75 16.45 -3.72 -6.11
CA ASP A 75 17.48 -3.04 -5.32
C ASP A 75 17.64 -1.62 -5.88
N GLU A 76 17.54 -0.60 -5.04
CA GLU A 76 17.63 0.82 -5.43
C GLU A 76 18.92 1.14 -6.20
N ARG A 77 20.05 0.53 -5.83
CA ARG A 77 21.35 0.79 -6.46
C ARG A 77 21.40 0.21 -7.86
N THR A 78 20.87 -1.00 -8.01
CA THR A 78 20.77 -1.68 -9.31
C THR A 78 19.82 -0.93 -10.23
N LEU A 79 18.61 -0.58 -9.76
CA LEU A 79 17.63 0.20 -10.52
C LEU A 79 18.17 1.57 -10.94
N LYS A 80 18.89 2.26 -10.05
CA LYS A 80 19.54 3.52 -10.39
C LYS A 80 20.53 3.36 -11.55
N SER A 81 21.35 2.32 -11.54
CA SER A 81 22.31 2.03 -12.61
C SER A 81 21.60 1.65 -13.91
N ASP A 82 20.63 0.75 -13.84
CA ASP A 82 19.94 0.18 -15.00
C ASP A 82 19.05 1.19 -15.73
N LEU A 83 18.44 2.11 -14.97
CA LEU A 83 17.57 3.15 -15.52
C LEU A 83 18.33 4.45 -15.85
N GLY A 84 19.56 4.61 -15.39
CA GLY A 84 20.31 5.85 -15.53
C GLY A 84 19.71 7.05 -14.77
N ILE A 85 18.85 6.79 -13.77
CA ILE A 85 18.17 7.83 -12.98
C ILE A 85 19.01 8.16 -11.75
N PRO A 86 19.35 9.45 -11.50
CA PRO A 86 20.25 9.85 -10.42
C PRO A 86 19.78 9.47 -9.01
N SER A 87 18.48 9.40 -8.77
CA SER A 87 17.89 9.03 -7.49
C SER A 87 16.76 8.05 -7.69
N VAL A 88 16.85 6.87 -7.10
CA VAL A 88 15.80 5.86 -7.07
C VAL A 88 15.50 5.51 -5.62
N HIS A 89 14.22 5.44 -5.26
CA HIS A 89 13.75 5.07 -3.93
C HIS A 89 12.63 4.04 -4.00
N LEU A 90 12.75 2.99 -3.20
CA LEU A 90 11.73 1.98 -2.98
C LEU A 90 11.07 2.22 -1.63
N MET A 91 9.76 2.12 -1.57
CA MET A 91 9.01 2.16 -0.31
C MET A 91 7.85 1.16 -0.35
N ASN A 92 7.38 0.77 0.81
CA ASN A 92 6.16 -0.03 0.89
C ASN A 92 4.95 0.76 0.35
N ASP A 93 3.96 0.10 -0.24
CA ASP A 93 2.77 0.74 -0.81
C ASP A 93 1.95 1.51 0.24
N LEU A 94 1.79 0.96 1.46
CA LEU A 94 1.11 1.64 2.57
C LEU A 94 1.93 2.84 3.10
N GLU A 95 3.24 2.73 3.08
CA GLU A 95 4.15 3.85 3.40
C GLU A 95 3.95 4.99 2.39
N ALA A 96 3.86 4.67 1.10
CA ALA A 96 3.57 5.66 0.05
C ALA A 96 2.21 6.32 0.25
N ILE A 97 1.17 5.55 0.60
CA ILE A 97 -0.17 6.08 0.92
C ILE A 97 -0.09 6.98 2.15
N ALA A 98 0.56 6.56 3.23
CA ALA A 98 0.73 7.38 4.42
C ALA A 98 1.43 8.72 4.11
N GLN A 99 2.50 8.66 3.30
CA GLN A 99 3.24 9.86 2.88
C GLN A 99 2.38 10.83 2.07
N SER A 100 1.37 10.37 1.36
CA SER A 100 0.47 11.22 0.55
C SER A 100 -0.56 11.99 1.38
N LEU A 101 -0.94 11.52 2.57
CA LEU A 101 -2.03 12.09 3.38
C LEU A 101 -1.96 13.60 3.60
N PRO A 102 -0.79 14.21 3.91
CA PRO A 102 -0.69 15.65 4.13
C PRO A 102 -1.00 16.50 2.89
N PHE A 103 -0.97 15.88 1.71
CA PHE A 103 -1.11 16.54 0.41
C PHE A 103 -2.49 16.30 -0.23
N LEU A 104 -3.36 15.50 0.41
CA LEU A 104 -4.71 15.27 -0.06
C LEU A 104 -5.57 16.50 0.22
N PRO A 105 -6.20 17.11 -0.77
CA PRO A 105 -7.14 18.22 -0.57
C PRO A 105 -8.48 17.71 -0.03
N ALA A 106 -9.27 18.61 0.52
CA ALA A 106 -10.51 18.27 1.21
C ALA A 106 -11.54 17.55 0.32
N GLU A 107 -11.54 17.84 -0.98
CA GLU A 107 -12.43 17.18 -1.96
C GLU A 107 -12.13 15.71 -2.19
N ASP A 108 -10.91 15.25 -1.89
CA ASP A 108 -10.53 13.83 -1.98
C ASP A 108 -10.84 13.07 -0.70
N LEU A 109 -11.26 13.77 0.34
CA LEU A 109 -11.52 13.21 1.65
C LEU A 109 -13.03 13.13 1.93
N ARG A 110 -13.47 12.03 2.52
CA ARG A 110 -14.81 11.88 3.06
C ARG A 110 -14.74 11.67 4.56
N GLU A 111 -15.29 12.60 5.32
CA GLU A 111 -15.44 12.43 6.77
C GLU A 111 -16.47 11.33 7.06
N LEU A 112 -16.04 10.27 7.73
CA LEU A 112 -16.91 9.17 8.17
C LEU A 112 -17.40 9.38 9.60
N SER A 113 -16.55 9.98 10.46
CA SER A 113 -16.86 10.27 11.84
C SER A 113 -16.10 11.52 12.26
N ARG A 114 -16.83 12.47 12.83
CA ARG A 114 -16.25 13.74 13.25
C ARG A 114 -15.42 13.55 14.50
N GLY A 115 -14.13 13.86 14.41
CA GLY A 115 -13.20 13.87 15.53
C GLY A 115 -12.79 15.28 15.95
N GLN A 116 -11.91 15.36 16.94
CA GLN A 116 -11.20 16.57 17.32
C GLN A 116 -9.73 16.39 16.94
N PRO A 117 -9.27 16.99 15.82
CA PRO A 117 -7.88 16.85 15.39
C PRO A 117 -6.94 17.52 16.39
N GLU A 118 -5.86 16.84 16.75
CA GLU A 118 -4.78 17.37 17.57
C GLU A 118 -3.57 17.72 16.71
N ALA A 119 -3.05 18.93 16.85
CA ALA A 119 -1.88 19.37 16.11
C ALA A 119 -0.65 18.53 16.49
N GLY A 120 0.07 18.01 15.48
CA GLY A 120 1.22 17.10 15.69
C GLY A 120 0.84 15.68 16.13
N GLY A 121 -0.44 15.36 16.18
CA GLY A 121 -0.92 13.98 16.47
C GLY A 121 -0.49 12.99 15.41
N VAL A 122 -0.32 11.72 15.81
CA VAL A 122 -0.05 10.62 14.89
C VAL A 122 -1.29 10.36 14.01
N ARG A 123 -1.08 10.18 12.71
CA ARG A 123 -2.14 9.82 11.77
C ARG A 123 -2.03 8.35 11.43
N GLY A 124 -3.09 7.58 11.68
CA GLY A 124 -3.18 6.17 11.27
C GLY A 124 -3.71 6.03 9.86
N VAL A 125 -3.21 5.03 9.15
CA VAL A 125 -3.71 4.58 7.84
C VAL A 125 -4.15 3.14 7.99
N ILE A 126 -5.39 2.86 7.60
CA ILE A 126 -5.94 1.51 7.52
C ILE A 126 -6.47 1.34 6.10
N ALA A 127 -5.97 0.36 5.38
CA ALA A 127 -6.30 0.11 3.98
C ALA A 127 -6.76 -1.34 3.77
N PRO A 128 -8.05 -1.62 3.95
CA PRO A 128 -8.62 -2.92 3.61
C PRO A 128 -8.68 -3.08 2.09
N GLY A 129 -7.79 -3.89 1.56
CA GLY A 129 -7.69 -4.31 0.17
C GLY A 129 -7.88 -5.82 0.04
N THR A 130 -7.03 -6.52 -0.70
CA THR A 130 -6.94 -7.99 -0.69
C THR A 130 -6.66 -8.48 0.73
N GLY A 131 -5.67 -7.88 1.41
CA GLY A 131 -5.39 -8.03 2.83
C GLY A 131 -5.80 -6.80 3.63
N LEU A 132 -5.23 -6.61 4.84
CA LEU A 132 -5.40 -5.43 5.68
C LEU A 132 -4.04 -4.77 5.88
N GLY A 133 -3.77 -3.73 5.10
CA GLY A 133 -2.58 -2.92 5.27
C GLY A 133 -2.76 -1.84 6.32
N GLU A 134 -1.72 -1.59 7.10
CA GLU A 134 -1.68 -0.55 8.11
C GLU A 134 -0.37 0.22 8.06
N ALA A 135 -0.44 1.50 8.32
CA ALA A 135 0.71 2.37 8.47
C ALA A 135 0.35 3.53 9.40
N PHE A 136 1.35 4.27 9.85
CA PHE A 136 1.11 5.52 10.55
C PHE A 136 2.10 6.59 10.13
N LEU A 137 1.70 7.85 10.32
CA LEU A 137 2.47 9.03 9.96
C LEU A 137 2.72 9.87 11.19
N THR A 138 3.98 10.19 11.44
CA THR A 138 4.38 11.14 12.49
C THR A 138 4.80 12.47 11.88
N GLU A 139 4.64 13.54 12.63
CA GLU A 139 5.06 14.89 12.24
C GLU A 139 6.06 15.44 13.24
N ALA A 140 7.20 15.92 12.74
CA ALA A 140 8.17 16.63 13.55
C ALA A 140 8.77 17.80 12.73
N ASN A 141 8.69 19.02 13.27
CA ASN A 141 9.21 20.24 12.63
C ASN A 141 8.68 20.46 11.20
N GLY A 142 7.40 20.17 10.97
CA GLY A 142 6.77 20.30 9.63
C GLY A 142 7.18 19.20 8.64
N ARG A 143 7.93 18.21 9.08
CA ARG A 143 8.29 17.03 8.27
C ARG A 143 7.47 15.83 8.68
N PHE A 144 6.82 15.22 7.70
CA PHE A 144 6.07 13.98 7.88
C PHE A 144 6.98 12.77 7.63
N THR A 145 6.87 11.78 8.50
CA THR A 145 7.62 10.52 8.39
C THR A 145 6.63 9.37 8.46
N PRO A 146 6.49 8.57 7.38
CA PRO A 146 5.67 7.39 7.39
C PRO A 146 6.38 6.24 8.10
N HIS A 147 5.59 5.36 8.70
CA HIS A 147 6.05 4.16 9.38
C HIS A 147 5.15 3.00 8.95
N PRO A 148 5.68 1.95 8.33
CA PRO A 148 4.92 0.74 8.03
C PRO A 148 4.53 0.02 9.32
N SER A 149 3.44 -0.73 9.26
CA SER A 149 2.94 -1.53 10.38
C SER A 149 2.39 -2.86 9.86
N GLU A 150 2.62 -3.92 10.64
CA GLU A 150 2.01 -5.23 10.43
C GLU A 150 0.83 -5.45 11.39
N GLY A 151 0.17 -4.37 11.83
CA GLY A 151 -0.96 -4.40 12.76
C GLY A 151 -2.15 -5.21 12.26
N GLY A 152 -2.37 -5.31 10.95
CA GLY A 152 -3.37 -6.17 10.35
C GLY A 152 -3.22 -7.65 10.71
N HIS A 153 -2.00 -8.09 11.03
CA HIS A 153 -1.71 -9.44 11.51
C HIS A 153 -1.85 -9.62 13.02
N ALA A 154 -2.16 -8.56 13.79
CA ALA A 154 -2.46 -8.70 15.21
C ALA A 154 -3.71 -9.56 15.44
N SER A 155 -3.77 -10.23 16.60
CA SER A 155 -4.88 -11.12 16.95
C SER A 155 -6.21 -10.38 16.96
N PHE A 156 -7.21 -10.93 16.28
CA PHE A 156 -8.57 -10.43 16.33
C PHE A 156 -9.11 -10.49 17.77
N SER A 157 -9.58 -9.35 18.27
CA SER A 157 -10.10 -9.18 19.63
C SER A 157 -11.60 -8.94 19.57
N PRO A 158 -12.46 -9.98 19.73
CA PRO A 158 -13.90 -9.84 19.66
C PRO A 158 -14.46 -9.07 20.87
N CYS A 159 -15.44 -8.19 20.61
CA CYS A 159 -16.11 -7.37 21.63
C CYS A 159 -17.63 -7.66 21.73
N THR A 160 -18.18 -8.51 20.87
CA THR A 160 -19.59 -8.90 20.87
C THR A 160 -19.75 -10.41 20.78
N ASP A 161 -20.90 -10.94 21.16
CA ASP A 161 -21.18 -12.38 21.10
C ASP A 161 -21.03 -12.93 19.68
N VAL A 162 -21.52 -12.20 18.68
CA VAL A 162 -21.35 -12.59 17.25
C VAL A 162 -19.89 -12.69 16.86
N GLN A 163 -19.05 -11.74 17.31
CA GLN A 163 -17.62 -11.77 17.05
C GLN A 163 -16.90 -12.90 17.80
N CYS A 164 -17.36 -13.23 19.01
CA CYS A 164 -16.85 -14.38 19.75
C CYS A 164 -17.19 -15.71 19.02
N ASP A 165 -18.42 -15.85 18.53
CA ASP A 165 -18.84 -17.00 17.75
C ASP A 165 -18.08 -17.11 16.42
N LEU A 166 -17.86 -15.98 15.74
CA LEU A 166 -17.04 -15.93 14.54
C LEU A 166 -15.59 -16.39 14.82
N LEU A 167 -14.95 -15.87 15.86
CA LEU A 167 -13.62 -16.29 16.26
C LEU A 167 -13.57 -17.79 16.55
N ALA A 168 -14.56 -18.31 17.29
CA ALA A 168 -14.66 -19.73 17.59
C ALA A 168 -14.85 -20.59 16.33
N ALA A 169 -15.63 -20.12 15.35
CA ALA A 169 -15.79 -20.79 14.07
C ALA A 169 -14.49 -20.82 13.25
N MET A 170 -13.83 -19.68 13.15
CA MET A 170 -12.58 -19.54 12.38
C MET A 170 -11.42 -20.33 12.97
N ARG A 171 -11.36 -20.49 14.29
CA ARG A 171 -10.32 -21.26 14.99
C ARG A 171 -10.41 -22.76 14.83
N LYS A 172 -11.46 -23.30 14.21
CA LYS A 172 -11.56 -24.75 13.93
C LYS A 172 -10.49 -25.21 12.95
N ASP A 173 -10.10 -24.35 12.01
CA ASP A 173 -9.21 -24.68 10.91
C ASP A 173 -7.88 -23.94 10.97
N ARG A 174 -7.62 -23.15 12.03
CA ARG A 174 -6.43 -22.33 12.16
C ARG A 174 -6.09 -22.00 13.62
N ASP A 175 -4.82 -21.90 13.91
CA ASP A 175 -4.33 -21.57 15.26
C ASP A 175 -4.45 -20.08 15.59
N HIS A 176 -4.39 -19.22 14.58
CA HIS A 176 -4.42 -17.76 14.72
C HIS A 176 -5.43 -17.12 13.78
N VAL A 177 -6.22 -16.19 14.29
CA VAL A 177 -7.13 -15.32 13.54
C VAL A 177 -6.68 -13.89 13.73
N SER A 178 -6.22 -13.24 12.66
CA SER A 178 -5.80 -11.84 12.67
C SER A 178 -6.97 -10.90 12.34
N PHE A 179 -6.78 -9.57 12.56
CA PHE A 179 -7.72 -8.56 12.09
C PHE A 179 -7.93 -8.63 10.57
N GLU A 180 -6.89 -8.89 9.80
CA GLU A 180 -6.99 -9.11 8.35
C GLU A 180 -8.00 -10.19 7.98
N ARG A 181 -8.11 -11.26 8.77
CA ARG A 181 -9.05 -12.36 8.53
C ARG A 181 -10.52 -11.98 8.72
N VAL A 182 -10.77 -10.82 9.33
CA VAL A 182 -12.14 -10.31 9.56
C VAL A 182 -12.36 -8.93 8.94
N CYS A 183 -11.34 -8.31 8.33
CA CYS A 183 -11.42 -6.97 7.75
C CYS A 183 -10.57 -6.86 6.48
N SER A 184 -10.89 -7.67 5.46
CA SER A 184 -10.22 -7.61 4.15
C SER A 184 -11.12 -8.17 3.06
N GLY A 185 -10.72 -7.99 1.80
CA GLY A 185 -11.41 -8.60 0.66
C GLY A 185 -11.42 -10.12 0.72
N LEU A 186 -10.33 -10.75 1.18
CA LEU A 186 -10.24 -12.20 1.37
C LEU A 186 -11.13 -12.70 2.52
N ALA A 187 -11.48 -11.84 3.47
CA ALA A 187 -12.36 -12.18 4.60
C ALA A 187 -13.84 -12.28 4.19
N ILE A 188 -14.28 -11.52 3.19
CA ILE A 188 -15.70 -11.37 2.84
C ILE A 188 -16.42 -12.71 2.59
N PRO A 189 -15.88 -13.65 1.80
CA PRO A 189 -16.57 -14.93 1.56
C PRO A 189 -16.74 -15.76 2.84
N GLU A 190 -15.73 -15.74 3.73
CA GLU A 190 -15.74 -16.50 4.98
C GLU A 190 -16.73 -15.90 5.99
N LEU A 191 -16.76 -14.57 6.10
CA LEU A 191 -17.73 -13.85 6.92
C LEU A 191 -19.16 -14.10 6.45
N TYR A 192 -19.39 -14.04 5.13
CA TYR A 192 -20.70 -14.36 4.55
C TYR A 192 -21.12 -15.80 4.86
N ALA A 193 -20.23 -16.79 4.66
CA ALA A 193 -20.53 -18.17 4.98
C ALA A 193 -20.87 -18.36 6.47
N PHE A 194 -20.12 -17.73 7.37
CA PHE A 194 -20.40 -17.76 8.81
C PHE A 194 -21.80 -17.19 9.15
N LEU A 195 -22.16 -16.02 8.60
CA LEU A 195 -23.45 -15.39 8.86
C LEU A 195 -24.61 -16.26 8.34
N ARG A 196 -24.51 -16.74 7.10
CA ARG A 196 -25.48 -17.66 6.50
C ARG A 196 -25.67 -18.93 7.35
N ASP A 197 -24.58 -19.62 7.68
CA ASP A 197 -24.62 -20.92 8.36
C ASP A 197 -25.05 -20.79 9.85
N SER A 198 -24.91 -19.60 10.43
CA SER A 198 -25.41 -19.28 11.77
C SER A 198 -26.83 -18.72 11.79
N GLY A 199 -27.50 -18.57 10.64
CA GLY A 199 -28.82 -17.99 10.50
C GLY A 199 -28.89 -16.50 10.85
N ARG A 200 -27.83 -15.77 10.62
CA ARG A 200 -27.71 -14.33 10.90
C ARG A 200 -27.63 -13.47 9.61
N GLU A 201 -28.10 -14.03 8.50
CA GLU A 201 -28.27 -13.29 7.24
C GLU A 201 -29.30 -12.16 7.35
#